data_08c6fd3772350959ebe668620d25cdf6
#
_entry.id   08c6fd3772350959ebe668620d25cdf6
#
_cell.length_a   1.000
_cell.length_b   1.000
_cell.length_c   1.000
_cell.angle_alpha   90.00
_cell.angle_beta   90.00
_cell.angle_gamma   90.00
#
_symmetry.space_group_name_H-M   'P 1'
#
loop_
_entity.id
_entity.type
_entity.pdbx_description
1 polymer ?
#
loop_
_entity_poly.entity_id
_entity_poly.type
_entity_poly.pdbx_seq_one_letter_code
_entity_poly.pdbx_strand_id
1 'polypeptide(L)'
;MKVLFAVNNEKVSTAIIKKYQMMYKEIISCKNVYFFNAIIKELQKDKSYDRIVIGEDLEPYANNNYEVIDNFLFDKLDSISDEASNSRDGDIPIILIGADRREKGSAILVKLFGIGIYNVLLGQDRSIENVCKLIAQPRTKKEAKAYYRIEAEDVDYQLVDPDSVSETEIQNIIKH
;
A
#
# COMPACT_ATOMS: atom_id res chain seq x y z
N MET A 1 -13.82 13.85 -4.15
CA MET A 1 -12.74 12.87 -3.97
C MET A 1 -11.48 13.42 -4.62
N LYS A 2 -10.43 13.57 -3.84
CA LYS A 2 -9.14 14.07 -4.34
C LYS A 2 -8.10 12.96 -4.19
N VAL A 3 -7.47 12.58 -5.30
CA VAL A 3 -6.56 11.43 -5.34
C VAL A 3 -5.21 11.84 -5.91
N LEU A 4 -4.15 11.41 -5.23
CA LEU A 4 -2.79 11.52 -5.72
C LEU A 4 -2.44 10.22 -6.44
N PHE A 5 -2.18 10.32 -7.74
CA PHE A 5 -1.80 9.16 -8.55
C PHE A 5 -0.30 9.15 -8.79
N ALA A 6 0.30 8.00 -8.51
CA ALA A 6 1.71 7.74 -8.77
C ALA A 6 1.82 6.42 -9.54
N VAL A 7 1.44 6.46 -10.80
CA VAL A 7 1.49 5.32 -11.72
C VAL A 7 2.35 5.71 -12.92
N ASN A 8 2.98 4.72 -13.53
CA ASN A 8 3.97 4.98 -14.59
C ASN A 8 3.36 5.48 -15.90
N ASN A 9 2.03 5.36 -16.06
CA ASN A 9 1.34 5.76 -17.27
C ASN A 9 0.07 6.52 -16.93
N GLU A 10 -0.04 7.76 -17.38
CA GLU A 10 -1.19 8.61 -17.13
C GLU A 10 -2.49 8.04 -17.70
N LYS A 11 -2.40 7.17 -18.70
CA LYS A 11 -3.58 6.47 -19.22
C LYS A 11 -4.25 5.61 -18.16
N VAL A 12 -3.48 5.08 -17.22
CA VAL A 12 -4.01 4.28 -16.11
C VAL A 12 -4.83 5.15 -15.18
N SER A 13 -4.29 6.30 -14.76
CA SER A 13 -5.04 7.21 -13.89
C SER A 13 -6.29 7.76 -14.58
N THR A 14 -6.20 8.09 -15.87
CA THR A 14 -7.36 8.54 -16.64
C THR A 14 -8.44 7.45 -16.67
N ALA A 15 -8.06 6.20 -16.90
CA ALA A 15 -9.01 5.08 -16.92
C ALA A 15 -9.67 4.85 -15.56
N ILE A 16 -8.91 5.00 -14.48
CA ILE A 16 -9.44 4.88 -13.12
C ILE A 16 -10.48 5.98 -12.85
N ILE A 17 -10.15 7.23 -13.20
CA ILE A 17 -11.05 8.37 -12.99
C ILE A 17 -12.37 8.16 -13.74
N LYS A 18 -12.29 7.73 -15.00
CA LYS A 18 -13.48 7.45 -15.83
C LYS A 18 -14.33 6.33 -15.24
N LYS A 19 -13.70 5.22 -14.87
CA LYS A 19 -14.42 4.08 -14.30
C LYS A 19 -15.07 4.44 -12.97
N TYR A 20 -14.37 5.19 -12.14
CA TYR A 20 -14.88 5.63 -10.86
C TYR A 20 -16.14 6.47 -11.03
N GLN A 21 -16.11 7.41 -11.98
CA GLN A 21 -17.27 8.24 -12.27
C GLN A 21 -18.46 7.40 -12.75
N MET A 22 -18.20 6.40 -13.57
CA MET A 22 -19.26 5.49 -14.03
C MET A 22 -19.85 4.68 -12.88
N MET A 23 -19.01 4.17 -11.98
CA MET A 23 -19.44 3.30 -10.87
C MET A 23 -20.14 4.07 -9.75
N TYR A 24 -19.62 5.24 -9.40
CA TYR A 24 -20.03 5.95 -8.19
C TYR A 24 -20.64 7.33 -8.43
N LYS A 25 -20.70 7.77 -9.68
CA LYS A 25 -21.26 9.08 -10.05
C LYS A 25 -20.56 10.25 -9.37
N GLU A 26 -19.27 10.09 -9.11
CA GLU A 26 -18.43 11.10 -8.48
C GLU A 26 -17.21 11.37 -9.34
N ILE A 27 -16.83 12.64 -9.48
CA ILE A 27 -15.64 13.05 -10.23
C ILE A 27 -14.44 13.07 -9.28
N ILE A 28 -13.34 12.43 -9.67
CA ILE A 28 -12.08 12.51 -8.97
C ILE A 28 -11.31 13.72 -9.49
N SER A 29 -10.91 14.61 -8.59
CA SER A 29 -9.87 15.58 -8.89
C SER A 29 -8.53 14.97 -8.51
N CYS A 30 -7.52 15.14 -9.34
CA CYS A 30 -6.28 14.41 -9.16
C CYS A 30 -5.04 15.24 -9.44
N LYS A 31 -3.93 14.75 -8.93
CA LYS A 31 -2.60 15.13 -9.34
C LYS A 31 -1.82 13.86 -9.67
N ASN A 32 -0.99 13.91 -10.70
CA ASN A 32 -0.14 12.81 -11.10
C ASN A 32 1.31 13.14 -10.77
N VAL A 33 2.01 12.20 -10.15
CA VAL A 33 3.44 12.27 -9.91
C VAL A 33 4.09 10.98 -10.42
N TYR A 34 5.38 11.03 -10.74
CA TYR A 34 6.03 9.94 -11.46
C TYR A 34 7.27 9.41 -10.75
N PHE A 35 7.50 9.81 -9.52
CA PHE A 35 8.64 9.35 -8.71
C PHE A 35 8.20 9.19 -7.26
N PHE A 36 8.76 8.22 -6.56
CA PHE A 36 8.44 8.01 -5.14
C PHE A 36 8.75 9.24 -4.30
N ASN A 37 9.88 9.88 -4.55
CA ASN A 37 10.23 11.11 -3.82
C ASN A 37 9.26 12.26 -4.12
N ALA A 38 8.65 12.28 -5.29
CA ALA A 38 7.65 13.28 -5.63
C ALA A 38 6.37 13.10 -4.83
N ILE A 39 6.02 11.86 -4.49
CA ILE A 39 4.89 11.58 -3.59
C ILE A 39 5.15 12.21 -2.23
N ILE A 40 6.32 11.97 -1.68
CA ILE A 40 6.72 12.48 -0.37
C ILE A 40 6.67 14.01 -0.35
N LYS A 41 7.27 14.64 -1.36
CA LYS A 41 7.28 16.10 -1.48
C LYS A 41 5.89 16.69 -1.61
N GLU A 42 5.04 16.04 -2.40
CA GLU A 42 3.66 16.51 -2.58
C GLU A 42 2.88 16.43 -1.26
N LEU A 43 3.02 15.35 -0.52
CA LEU A 43 2.33 15.18 0.77
C LEU A 43 2.86 16.14 1.84
N GLN A 44 4.13 16.50 1.79
CA GLN A 44 4.68 17.52 2.68
C GLN A 44 4.07 18.90 2.41
N LYS A 45 3.72 19.15 1.16
CA LYS A 45 3.16 20.43 0.71
C LYS A 45 1.64 20.48 0.83
N ASP A 46 0.95 19.35 0.58
CA ASP A 46 -0.50 19.29 0.54
C ASP A 46 -0.98 17.95 1.06
N LYS A 47 -1.68 17.96 2.19
CA LYS A 47 -2.24 16.76 2.82
C LYS A 47 -3.74 16.64 2.64
N SER A 48 -4.31 17.35 1.67
CA SER A 48 -5.76 17.36 1.43
C SER A 48 -6.24 16.20 0.56
N TYR A 49 -5.37 15.26 0.24
CA TYR A 49 -5.73 14.09 -0.55
C TYR A 49 -6.57 13.11 0.26
N ASP A 50 -7.58 12.54 -0.39
CA ASP A 50 -8.42 11.51 0.22
C ASP A 50 -7.82 10.12 0.05
N ARG A 51 -7.09 9.90 -1.04
CA ARG A 51 -6.44 8.63 -1.36
C ARG A 51 -5.12 8.85 -2.08
N ILE A 52 -4.23 7.85 -1.98
CA ILE A 52 -2.99 7.80 -2.77
C ILE A 52 -2.99 6.47 -3.51
N VAL A 53 -2.85 6.50 -4.83
CA VAL A 53 -2.76 5.29 -5.66
C VAL A 53 -1.36 5.20 -6.24
N ILE A 54 -0.65 4.11 -5.93
CA ILE A 54 0.74 3.92 -6.31
C ILE A 54 0.87 2.62 -7.10
N GLY A 55 1.52 2.68 -8.26
CA GLY A 55 1.98 1.49 -8.97
C GLY A 55 3.37 1.12 -8.48
N GLU A 56 3.59 -0.14 -8.16
CA GLU A 56 4.89 -0.62 -7.72
C GLU A 56 5.97 -0.40 -8.80
N ASP A 57 5.56 -0.37 -10.05
CA ASP A 57 6.40 -0.13 -11.21
C ASP A 57 6.53 1.36 -11.61
N LEU A 58 6.26 2.26 -10.66
CA LEU A 58 6.31 3.71 -10.90
C LEU A 58 7.64 4.15 -11.49
N GLU A 59 8.75 3.63 -10.96
CA GLU A 59 10.10 3.92 -11.43
C GLU A 59 10.82 2.63 -11.77
N PRO A 60 11.75 2.65 -12.74
CA PRO A 60 12.61 1.51 -12.97
C PRO A 60 13.50 1.25 -11.76
N TYR A 61 13.73 -0.01 -11.45
CA TYR A 61 14.64 -0.39 -10.39
C TYR A 61 16.04 -0.61 -10.96
N ALA A 62 17.05 -0.07 -10.27
CA ALA A 62 18.44 -0.14 -10.73
C ALA A 62 19.07 -1.51 -10.51
N ASN A 63 18.42 -2.41 -9.81
CA ASN A 63 18.96 -3.70 -9.40
C ASN A 63 18.00 -4.82 -9.78
N ASN A 64 18.53 -6.00 -10.13
CA ASN A 64 17.73 -7.18 -10.44
C ASN A 64 17.52 -8.11 -9.24
N ASN A 65 18.13 -7.80 -8.11
CA ASN A 65 17.97 -8.59 -6.89
C ASN A 65 16.66 -8.20 -6.22
N TYR A 66 15.74 -9.13 -6.11
CA TYR A 66 14.40 -8.87 -5.57
C TYR A 66 14.42 -8.43 -4.11
N GLU A 67 15.35 -8.92 -3.32
CA GLU A 67 15.48 -8.49 -1.93
C GLU A 67 15.88 -7.02 -1.84
N VAL A 68 16.80 -6.58 -2.68
CA VAL A 68 17.22 -5.18 -2.74
C VAL A 68 16.07 -4.30 -3.21
N ILE A 69 15.33 -4.75 -4.22
CA ILE A 69 14.16 -4.04 -4.73
C ILE A 69 13.10 -3.90 -3.64
N ASP A 70 12.83 -4.98 -2.92
CA ASP A 70 11.81 -4.99 -1.87
C ASP A 70 12.18 -4.08 -0.71
N ASN A 71 13.44 -4.05 -0.32
CA ASN A 71 13.92 -3.16 0.72
C ASN A 71 13.81 -1.69 0.30
N PHE A 72 14.18 -1.38 -0.93
CA PHE A 72 14.04 -0.04 -1.49
C PHE A 72 12.56 0.39 -1.50
N LEU A 73 11.70 -0.47 -2.03
CA LEU A 73 10.27 -0.19 -2.10
C LEU A 73 9.67 0.03 -0.71
N PHE A 74 10.01 -0.86 0.22
CA PHE A 74 9.49 -0.74 1.59
C PHE A 74 9.93 0.57 2.23
N ASP A 75 11.20 0.95 2.09
CA ASP A 75 11.70 2.21 2.66
C ASP A 75 10.95 3.42 2.10
N LYS A 76 10.68 3.43 0.79
CA LYS A 76 9.91 4.50 0.17
C LYS A 76 8.46 4.52 0.66
N LEU A 77 7.82 3.36 0.73
CA LEU A 77 6.44 3.26 1.20
C LEU A 77 6.32 3.63 2.68
N ASP A 78 7.31 3.29 3.49
CA ASP A 78 7.34 3.68 4.90
C ASP A 78 7.40 5.20 5.04
N SER A 79 8.25 5.86 4.28
CA SER A 79 8.33 7.33 4.28
C SER A 79 7.03 7.98 3.79
N ILE A 80 6.41 7.40 2.77
CA ILE A 80 5.11 7.87 2.25
C ILE A 80 4.03 7.68 3.31
N SER A 81 4.02 6.55 3.98
CA SER A 81 3.07 6.25 5.05
C SER A 81 3.19 7.24 6.20
N ASP A 82 4.42 7.60 6.56
CA ASP A 82 4.67 8.62 7.60
C ASP A 82 4.03 9.96 7.22
N GLU A 83 4.22 10.40 5.99
CA GLU A 83 3.63 11.66 5.52
C GLU A 83 2.12 11.57 5.43
N ALA A 84 1.59 10.43 5.02
CA ALA A 84 0.15 10.20 4.92
C ALA A 84 -0.52 10.16 6.30
N SER A 85 0.19 9.78 7.35
CA SER A 85 -0.34 9.68 8.71
C SER A 85 -0.41 11.00 9.45
N ASN A 86 0.15 12.08 8.90
CA ASN A 86 0.11 13.43 9.48
C ASN A 86 -1.11 14.23 9.03
N SER A 87 -2.13 13.58 8.51
CA SER A 87 -3.36 14.23 8.07
C SER A 87 -4.24 14.58 9.26
N ARG A 88 -4.97 15.70 9.17
CA ARG A 88 -5.94 16.12 10.20
C ARG A 88 -7.09 15.14 10.38
N ASP A 89 -7.49 14.51 9.29
CA ASP A 89 -8.65 13.62 9.24
C ASP A 89 -8.27 12.15 9.39
N GLY A 90 -7.08 11.89 9.89
CA GLY A 90 -6.53 10.55 10.02
C GLY A 90 -5.60 10.20 8.87
N ASP A 91 -5.26 8.95 8.75
CA ASP A 91 -4.33 8.49 7.73
C ASP A 91 -4.97 8.50 6.35
N ILE A 92 -4.21 8.95 5.35
CA ILE A 92 -4.65 8.88 3.97
C ILE A 92 -4.43 7.45 3.47
N PRO A 93 -5.49 6.72 3.09
CA PRO A 93 -5.32 5.36 2.59
C PRO A 93 -4.46 5.28 1.34
N ILE A 94 -3.53 4.33 1.34
CA ILE A 94 -2.62 4.07 0.23
C ILE A 94 -3.08 2.80 -0.47
N ILE A 95 -3.31 2.88 -1.79
CA ILE A 95 -3.65 1.75 -2.63
C ILE A 95 -2.44 1.44 -3.48
N LEU A 96 -1.89 0.24 -3.35
CA LEU A 96 -0.69 -0.18 -4.07
C LEU A 96 -1.05 -1.25 -5.09
N ILE A 97 -0.74 -0.98 -6.35
CA ILE A 97 -0.87 -1.96 -7.42
C ILE A 97 0.45 -2.73 -7.45
N GLY A 98 0.43 -3.96 -6.97
CA GLY A 98 1.63 -4.78 -6.80
C GLY A 98 2.21 -5.27 -8.12
N ALA A 99 3.48 -5.69 -8.09
CA ALA A 99 4.16 -6.27 -9.23
C ALA A 99 3.63 -7.67 -9.53
N ASP A 100 3.88 -8.16 -10.76
CA ASP A 100 3.43 -9.49 -11.20
C ASP A 100 3.89 -10.62 -10.29
N ARG A 101 5.10 -10.49 -9.74
CA ARG A 101 5.70 -11.53 -8.90
C ARG A 101 5.20 -11.56 -7.47
N ARG A 102 4.37 -10.60 -7.06
CA ARG A 102 3.87 -10.55 -5.69
C ARG A 102 2.84 -11.65 -5.45
N GLU A 103 2.96 -12.31 -4.30
CA GLU A 103 2.05 -13.38 -3.91
C GLU A 103 1.53 -13.14 -2.50
N LYS A 104 0.34 -13.65 -2.22
CA LYS A 104 -0.24 -13.62 -0.89
C LYS A 104 0.64 -14.40 0.09
N GLY A 105 0.75 -13.91 1.31
CA GLY A 105 1.59 -14.54 2.33
C GLY A 105 3.06 -14.17 2.25
N SER A 106 3.49 -13.36 1.28
CA SER A 106 4.89 -12.95 1.17
C SER A 106 5.30 -12.04 2.33
N ALA A 107 6.59 -12.07 2.67
CA ALA A 107 7.12 -11.33 3.80
C ALA A 107 6.90 -9.82 3.67
N ILE A 108 6.97 -9.27 2.46
CA ILE A 108 6.77 -7.85 2.26
C ILE A 108 5.35 -7.41 2.62
N LEU A 109 4.35 -8.27 2.39
CA LEU A 109 2.97 -7.93 2.74
C LEU A 109 2.79 -7.81 4.25
N VAL A 110 3.47 -8.66 5.02
CA VAL A 110 3.48 -8.56 6.49
C VAL A 110 4.06 -7.21 6.92
N LYS A 111 5.17 -6.81 6.30
CA LYS A 111 5.82 -5.53 6.60
C LYS A 111 4.94 -4.34 6.22
N LEU A 112 4.31 -4.38 5.06
CA LEU A 112 3.39 -3.33 4.60
C LEU A 112 2.16 -3.24 5.51
N PHE A 113 1.63 -4.38 5.91
CA PHE A 113 0.54 -4.42 6.89
C PHE A 113 0.96 -3.72 8.19
N GLY A 114 2.18 -3.98 8.66
CA GLY A 114 2.71 -3.38 9.88
C GLY A 114 2.82 -1.86 9.86
N ILE A 115 2.93 -1.26 8.68
CA ILE A 115 2.96 0.21 8.54
C ILE A 115 1.62 0.79 8.07
N GLY A 116 0.55 0.00 8.10
CA GLY A 116 -0.79 0.48 7.80
C GLY A 116 -1.19 0.50 6.34
N ILE A 117 -0.43 -0.15 5.46
CA ILE A 117 -0.78 -0.26 4.04
C ILE A 117 -1.61 -1.51 3.84
N TYR A 118 -2.93 -1.33 3.78
CA TYR A 118 -3.93 -2.41 3.74
C TYR A 118 -4.44 -2.72 2.34
N ASN A 119 -4.14 -1.88 1.36
CA ASN A 119 -4.81 -1.92 0.07
C ASN A 119 -3.86 -2.27 -1.07
N VAL A 120 -3.15 -3.40 -0.95
CA VAL A 120 -2.34 -3.93 -2.05
C VAL A 120 -3.22 -4.81 -2.92
N LEU A 121 -3.15 -4.63 -4.23
CA LEU A 121 -3.82 -5.49 -5.21
C LEU A 121 -2.80 -6.41 -5.86
N LEU A 122 -3.10 -7.70 -5.90
CA LEU A 122 -2.21 -8.76 -6.36
C LEU A 122 -2.83 -9.55 -7.50
N GLY A 123 -1.99 -10.07 -8.38
CA GLY A 123 -2.39 -10.98 -9.44
C GLY A 123 -3.49 -10.41 -10.33
N GLN A 124 -4.52 -11.19 -10.56
CA GLN A 124 -5.63 -10.77 -11.40
C GLN A 124 -6.55 -9.73 -10.77
N ASP A 125 -6.40 -9.50 -9.46
CA ASP A 125 -7.17 -8.48 -8.77
C ASP A 125 -6.70 -7.05 -9.11
N ARG A 126 -5.61 -6.91 -9.83
CA ARG A 126 -5.04 -5.63 -10.24
C ARG A 126 -5.81 -5.06 -11.43
N SER A 127 -7.10 -4.88 -11.30
CA SER A 127 -7.96 -4.31 -12.34
C SER A 127 -8.31 -2.86 -12.02
N ILE A 128 -8.66 -2.11 -13.05
CA ILE A 128 -9.15 -0.74 -12.88
C ILE A 128 -10.38 -0.72 -11.97
N GLU A 129 -11.29 -1.70 -12.15
CA GLU A 129 -12.48 -1.79 -11.32
C GLU A 129 -12.15 -1.99 -9.83
N ASN A 130 -11.20 -2.87 -9.53
CA ASN A 130 -10.81 -3.14 -8.15
C ASN A 130 -10.08 -1.95 -7.51
N VAL A 131 -9.29 -1.21 -8.28
CA VAL A 131 -8.72 0.05 -7.79
C VAL A 131 -9.85 1.01 -7.42
N CYS A 132 -10.85 1.16 -8.25
CA CYS A 132 -12.00 2.02 -7.97
C CYS A 132 -12.74 1.60 -6.72
N LYS A 133 -12.94 0.29 -6.51
CA LYS A 133 -13.59 -0.22 -5.29
C LYS A 133 -12.81 0.14 -4.03
N LEU A 134 -11.49 0.05 -4.08
CA LEU A 134 -10.64 0.42 -2.95
C LEU A 134 -10.60 1.93 -2.73
N ILE A 135 -10.67 2.72 -3.79
CA ILE A 135 -10.80 4.17 -3.65
C ILE A 135 -12.10 4.51 -2.92
N ALA A 136 -13.20 3.88 -3.33
CA ALA A 136 -14.50 4.13 -2.70
C ALA A 136 -14.54 3.65 -1.25
N GLN A 137 -13.99 2.47 -1.00
CA GLN A 137 -14.03 1.84 0.32
C GLN A 137 -12.74 1.07 0.58
N PRO A 138 -11.75 1.71 1.22
CA PRO A 138 -10.51 1.04 1.59
C PRO A 138 -10.76 -0.13 2.55
N ARG A 139 -9.88 -1.10 2.52
CA ARG A 139 -9.96 -2.27 3.41
C ARG A 139 -9.79 -1.87 4.86
N THR A 140 -10.52 -2.54 5.73
CA THR A 140 -10.24 -2.53 7.16
C THR A 140 -9.00 -3.37 7.44
N LYS A 141 -8.45 -3.22 8.63
CA LYS A 141 -7.33 -4.05 9.09
C LYS A 141 -7.65 -5.53 8.95
N LYS A 142 -8.85 -5.94 9.36
CA LYS A 142 -9.29 -7.33 9.30
C LYS A 142 -9.36 -7.84 7.86
N GLU A 143 -9.89 -7.04 6.96
CA GLU A 143 -10.00 -7.40 5.54
C GLU A 143 -8.62 -7.53 4.91
N ALA A 144 -7.69 -6.62 5.23
CA ALA A 144 -6.32 -6.68 4.75
C ALA A 144 -5.60 -7.95 5.22
N LYS A 145 -5.77 -8.28 6.48
CA LYS A 145 -5.20 -9.48 7.09
C LYS A 145 -5.62 -10.73 6.33
N ALA A 146 -6.92 -10.82 6.03
CA ALA A 146 -7.47 -11.94 5.27
C ALA A 146 -6.94 -11.96 3.83
N TYR A 147 -6.92 -10.83 3.17
CA TYR A 147 -6.48 -10.73 1.78
C TYR A 147 -5.00 -11.07 1.63
N TYR A 148 -4.15 -10.57 2.53
CA TYR A 148 -2.71 -10.83 2.49
C TYR A 148 -2.36 -12.22 2.96
N ARG A 149 -3.30 -12.94 3.56
CA ARG A 149 -3.08 -14.25 4.19
C ARG A 149 -2.03 -14.16 5.28
N ILE A 150 -2.16 -13.14 6.12
CA ILE A 150 -1.28 -12.95 7.26
C ILE A 150 -1.79 -13.82 8.40
N GLU A 151 -0.93 -14.72 8.86
CA GLU A 151 -1.23 -15.56 10.01
C GLU A 151 -1.10 -14.74 11.30
N ALA A 152 -1.87 -15.10 12.32
CA ALA A 152 -1.78 -14.45 13.61
C ALA A 152 -0.37 -14.52 14.18
N GLU A 153 0.31 -15.63 13.95
CA GLU A 153 1.70 -15.85 14.38
C GLU A 153 2.65 -14.84 13.74
N ASP A 154 2.48 -14.54 12.46
CA ASP A 154 3.31 -13.57 11.75
C ASP A 154 3.16 -12.18 12.34
N VAL A 155 1.93 -11.81 12.66
CA VAL A 155 1.63 -10.50 13.25
C VAL A 155 2.22 -10.40 14.65
N ASP A 156 2.01 -11.42 15.47
CA ASP A 156 2.52 -11.44 16.84
C ASP A 156 4.05 -11.40 16.84
N TYR A 157 4.67 -12.13 15.92
CA TYR A 157 6.12 -12.12 15.76
C TYR A 157 6.65 -10.75 15.36
N GLN A 158 5.95 -10.04 14.52
CA GLN A 158 6.35 -8.68 14.08
C GLN A 158 6.21 -7.67 15.22
N LEU A 159 5.27 -7.86 16.11
CA LEU A 159 5.00 -6.94 17.22
C LEU A 159 5.88 -7.21 18.44
N VAL A 160 6.44 -8.38 18.55
CA VAL A 160 7.27 -8.78 19.69
C VAL A 160 8.74 -8.62 19.33
N ASP A 161 9.50 -7.92 20.20
CA ASP A 161 10.94 -7.81 20.05
C ASP A 161 11.57 -9.18 20.30
N PRO A 162 12.24 -9.78 19.32
CA PRO A 162 12.85 -11.11 19.50
C PRO A 162 13.86 -11.17 20.65
N ASP A 163 14.50 -10.05 20.98
CA ASP A 163 15.49 -10.01 22.05
C ASP A 163 14.85 -9.94 23.42
N SER A 164 13.58 -9.58 23.52
CA SER A 164 12.85 -9.43 24.77
C SER A 164 12.08 -10.67 25.18
N VAL A 165 11.97 -11.66 24.30
CA VAL A 165 11.16 -12.84 24.50
C VAL A 165 12.04 -14.08 24.41
N SER A 166 11.94 -14.99 25.40
CA SER A 166 12.65 -16.24 25.34
C SER A 166 12.14 -17.13 24.22
N GLU A 167 12.97 -18.04 23.76
CA GLU A 167 12.59 -18.95 22.69
C GLU A 167 11.34 -19.75 23.04
N THR A 168 11.22 -20.19 24.28
CA THR A 168 10.05 -20.92 24.75
C THR A 168 8.81 -20.05 24.71
N GLU A 169 8.94 -18.82 25.17
CA GLU A 169 7.84 -17.87 25.16
C GLU A 169 7.41 -17.53 23.74
N ILE A 170 8.37 -17.34 22.85
CA ILE A 170 8.07 -17.09 21.44
C ILE A 170 7.27 -18.25 20.88
N GLN A 171 7.69 -19.48 21.13
CA GLN A 171 6.98 -20.64 20.63
C GLN A 171 5.59 -20.76 21.21
N ASN A 172 5.42 -20.46 22.47
CA ASN A 172 4.12 -20.50 23.11
C ASN A 172 3.21 -19.40 22.58
N ILE A 173 3.74 -18.22 22.31
CA ILE A 173 2.99 -17.11 21.76
C ILE A 173 2.64 -17.36 20.30
N ILE A 174 3.61 -17.78 19.53
CA ILE A 174 3.45 -17.93 18.07
C ILE A 174 2.57 -19.12 17.72
N LYS A 175 2.63 -20.21 18.48
CA LYS A 175 1.87 -21.42 18.21
C LYS A 175 0.42 -21.33 18.61
N HIS A 176 0.08 -20.32 19.31
CA HIS A 176 -1.26 -20.17 19.86
C HIS A 176 -2.01 -19.03 19.17
#